data_4f0f7a704c6a81aa252d971efc460692
#
_entry.id   4f0f7a704c6a81aa252d971efc460692
#
_cell.length_a   1.000
_cell.length_b   1.000
_cell.length_c   1.000
_cell.angle_alpha   90.00
_cell.angle_beta   90.00
_cell.angle_gamma   90.00
#
_symmetry.space_group_name_H-M   'P 1'
#
loop_
_entity.id
_entity.type
_entity.pdbx_description
1 polymer ?
#
loop_
_entity_poly.entity_id
_entity_poly.type
_entity_poly.pdbx_seq_one_letter_code
_entity_poly.pdbx_strand_id
1 'polypeptide(L)'
;MKKILSRALVVCLALSSLPLASCNANSSVGKRQENVLRVASWDEYIDEGGEDSYIPTSDALYKEFEVWYKEQTGKSITVEYITLQDNETMYNKIKMGDEYDLLCPSEYMIMKLAAEGLLQKYPESFFDTSIETNYYAKNVSPYIKEVFENGKLKDGSSWSEYAAGYMWGSTGFVFNPEKIPPEVMKSWNALTNPLCERKITAKDNVRDSYFMGLGMYYEEELLTLKEQYKNGLVSRETYKSELKAKMNDTSPETMNGVKKKLEEMRGNLYGLETDEGKLDVIMGRLDASFQWSGDAVYIIDEAEAYSEEDENPLLLEYSIPESASNLWFDGWVMMNGANVDAATAFINFLSIPINVIRNMYYIGYTSCIGGDEVFSYIEETYGSDDESEILTEYNLSYFFGDNHILITTEEQTRRQLFAQYPDEGTIDRLVVMEYFDKETNTRVNRMWNNIK
;
A
#
# COMPACT_ATOMS: atom_id res chain seq x y z
N MET A 1 -13.32 -1.13 25.71
CA MET A 1 -12.30 -2.19 25.84
C MET A 1 -12.64 -3.32 24.87
N LYS A 2 -12.24 -3.20 23.62
CA LYS A 2 -12.36 -4.27 22.62
C LYS A 2 -11.04 -5.04 22.61
N LYS A 3 -11.07 -6.33 22.93
CA LYS A 3 -9.92 -7.20 22.87
C LYS A 3 -9.54 -7.41 21.40
N ILE A 4 -8.52 -6.70 20.92
CA ILE A 4 -7.80 -7.10 19.73
C ILE A 4 -6.99 -8.34 20.15
N LEU A 5 -7.33 -9.48 19.60
CA LEU A 5 -6.67 -10.75 19.91
C LEU A 5 -5.21 -10.67 19.45
N SER A 6 -4.32 -10.65 20.44
CA SER A 6 -2.87 -10.81 20.24
C SER A 6 -2.62 -12.08 19.42
N ARG A 7 -2.09 -11.93 18.22
CA ARG A 7 -1.52 -13.04 17.44
C ARG A 7 -0.24 -13.51 18.11
N ALA A 8 -0.34 -14.46 19.04
CA ALA A 8 0.83 -15.08 19.66
C ALA A 8 1.61 -15.87 18.58
N LEU A 9 2.75 -15.35 18.17
CA LEU A 9 3.71 -16.03 17.33
C LEU A 9 4.32 -17.21 18.08
N VAL A 10 3.73 -18.40 17.96
CA VAL A 10 4.32 -19.66 18.44
C VAL A 10 5.33 -20.14 17.41
N VAL A 11 6.58 -19.75 17.59
CA VAL A 11 7.72 -20.36 16.88
C VAL A 11 7.97 -21.76 17.45
N CYS A 12 7.32 -22.77 16.90
CA CYS A 12 7.67 -24.17 17.12
C CYS A 12 8.87 -24.56 16.25
N LEU A 13 10.08 -24.52 16.79
CA LEU A 13 11.23 -25.22 16.24
C LEU A 13 11.02 -26.72 16.35
N ALA A 14 10.39 -27.34 15.33
CA ALA A 14 10.39 -28.76 15.13
C ALA A 14 11.38 -29.14 14.04
N LEU A 15 12.59 -29.52 14.43
CA LEU A 15 13.50 -30.26 13.58
C LEU A 15 12.90 -31.64 13.30
N SER A 16 12.26 -31.80 12.16
CA SER A 16 11.92 -33.11 11.59
C SER A 16 12.55 -33.22 10.21
N SER A 17 13.57 -34.08 10.14
CA SER A 17 14.15 -34.57 8.91
C SER A 17 13.11 -35.32 8.08
N LEU A 18 12.62 -34.70 7.01
CA LEU A 18 11.86 -35.37 5.95
C LEU A 18 12.67 -35.35 4.66
N PRO A 19 12.59 -36.38 3.83
CA PRO A 19 13.41 -36.49 2.63
C PRO A 19 13.01 -35.47 1.60
N LEU A 20 14.00 -34.80 1.02
CA LEU A 20 13.90 -33.94 -0.14
C LEU A 20 13.22 -34.71 -1.30
N ALA A 21 11.92 -34.63 -1.39
CA ALA A 21 11.23 -34.83 -2.64
C ALA A 21 11.45 -33.57 -3.45
N SER A 22 12.35 -33.63 -4.42
CA SER A 22 12.52 -32.61 -5.45
C SER A 22 11.19 -32.44 -6.18
N CYS A 23 10.33 -31.53 -5.71
CA CYS A 23 9.26 -31.02 -6.54
C CYS A 23 9.91 -30.06 -7.54
N ASN A 24 9.99 -30.50 -8.79
CA ASN A 24 10.27 -29.63 -9.93
C ASN A 24 9.23 -28.50 -9.93
N ALA A 25 9.63 -27.33 -9.47
CA ALA A 25 8.85 -26.10 -9.60
C ALA A 25 8.94 -25.56 -11.04
N ASN A 26 8.57 -26.36 -12.01
CA ASN A 26 8.27 -26.00 -13.40
C ASN A 26 6.81 -26.36 -13.68
N SER A 27 5.87 -25.84 -12.87
CA SER A 27 4.48 -25.80 -13.30
C SER A 27 4.30 -24.55 -14.14
N SER A 28 4.48 -24.67 -15.45
CA SER A 28 3.87 -23.72 -16.39
C SER A 28 2.36 -23.70 -16.08
N VAL A 29 1.82 -22.52 -15.79
CA VAL A 29 0.38 -22.32 -15.68
C VAL A 29 -0.23 -22.80 -16.99
N GLY A 30 -1.19 -23.72 -16.96
CA GLY A 30 -1.79 -24.31 -18.17
C GLY A 30 -2.55 -23.24 -18.97
N LYS A 31 -3.02 -23.60 -20.16
CA LYS A 31 -3.83 -22.68 -20.99
C LYS A 31 -5.14 -22.28 -20.27
N ARG A 32 -5.62 -21.08 -20.55
CA ARG A 32 -6.89 -20.55 -20.03
C ARG A 32 -8.05 -21.50 -20.35
N GLN A 33 -8.97 -21.61 -19.39
CA GLN A 33 -10.22 -22.37 -19.51
C GLN A 33 -11.39 -21.46 -19.17
N GLU A 34 -12.49 -21.55 -19.89
CA GLU A 34 -13.66 -20.66 -19.71
C GLU A 34 -14.30 -20.72 -18.31
N ASN A 35 -14.15 -21.84 -17.60
CA ASN A 35 -14.68 -22.05 -16.26
C ASN A 35 -13.65 -21.89 -15.15
N VAL A 36 -12.47 -21.32 -15.45
CA VAL A 36 -11.41 -21.04 -14.49
C VAL A 36 -11.07 -19.56 -14.57
N LEU A 37 -11.02 -18.90 -13.41
CA LEU A 37 -10.49 -17.54 -13.25
C LEU A 37 -9.13 -17.65 -12.57
N ARG A 38 -8.06 -17.26 -13.26
CA ARG A 38 -6.69 -17.23 -12.72
C ARG A 38 -6.36 -15.86 -12.19
N VAL A 39 -6.22 -15.78 -10.89
CA VAL A 39 -5.93 -14.57 -10.15
C VAL A 39 -4.54 -14.68 -9.54
N ALA A 40 -3.69 -13.69 -9.72
CA ALA A 40 -2.42 -13.64 -9.00
C ALA A 40 -2.27 -12.33 -8.22
N SER A 41 -1.81 -12.45 -6.98
CA SER A 41 -1.60 -11.36 -6.05
C SER A 41 -0.46 -11.70 -5.08
N TRP A 42 -0.34 -10.94 -4.00
CA TRP A 42 0.67 -11.15 -2.96
C TRP A 42 0.22 -12.23 -1.97
N ASP A 43 1.16 -12.75 -1.21
CA ASP A 43 0.87 -13.63 -0.07
C ASP A 43 0.14 -12.84 1.03
N GLU A 44 -0.74 -13.49 1.79
CA GLU A 44 -1.56 -12.85 2.84
C GLU A 44 -2.32 -11.57 2.39
N TYR A 45 -2.75 -11.50 1.13
CA TYR A 45 -3.33 -10.29 0.51
C TYR A 45 -4.80 -10.43 0.10
N ILE A 46 -5.50 -11.38 0.68
CA ILE A 46 -6.95 -11.59 0.61
C ILE A 46 -7.38 -12.34 1.86
N ASP A 47 -8.57 -12.07 2.39
CA ASP A 47 -9.10 -12.82 3.53
C ASP A 47 -9.27 -14.29 3.17
N GLU A 48 -8.52 -15.16 3.84
CA GLU A 48 -8.55 -16.62 3.66
C GLU A 48 -9.57 -17.33 4.55
N GLY A 49 -10.37 -16.54 5.31
CA GLY A 49 -11.39 -17.08 6.22
C GLY A 49 -10.81 -17.67 7.50
N GLY A 50 -11.65 -18.38 8.25
CA GLY A 50 -11.24 -19.03 9.50
C GLY A 50 -11.15 -18.07 10.68
N GLU A 51 -10.44 -18.49 11.73
CA GLU A 51 -10.39 -17.77 13.02
C GLU A 51 -9.74 -16.39 12.91
N ASP A 52 -8.87 -16.17 11.94
CA ASP A 52 -8.18 -14.89 11.70
C ASP A 52 -8.99 -13.90 10.84
N SER A 53 -10.15 -14.33 10.31
CA SER A 53 -11.04 -13.43 9.56
C SER A 53 -11.87 -12.54 10.48
N TYR A 54 -12.30 -11.38 9.97
CA TYR A 54 -13.32 -10.53 10.60
C TYR A 54 -14.61 -11.32 10.91
N ILE A 55 -14.92 -12.33 10.08
CA ILE A 55 -16.00 -13.31 10.29
C ILE A 55 -15.37 -14.69 10.55
N PRO A 56 -15.15 -15.11 11.81
CA PRO A 56 -14.34 -16.29 12.13
C PRO A 56 -14.82 -17.63 11.58
N THR A 57 -16.01 -17.71 11.02
CA THR A 57 -16.61 -18.93 10.43
C THR A 57 -16.71 -18.87 8.91
N SER A 58 -16.16 -17.84 8.29
CA SER A 58 -16.19 -17.66 6.84
C SER A 58 -15.18 -18.56 6.13
N ASP A 59 -15.45 -18.82 4.85
CA ASP A 59 -14.47 -19.38 3.92
C ASP A 59 -13.58 -18.26 3.34
N ALA A 60 -12.52 -18.64 2.64
CA ALA A 60 -11.71 -17.70 1.87
C ALA A 60 -12.57 -16.95 0.85
N LEU A 61 -12.39 -15.62 0.72
CA LEU A 61 -13.19 -14.81 -0.17
C LEU A 61 -13.21 -15.31 -1.62
N TYR A 62 -12.10 -15.83 -2.13
CA TYR A 62 -12.09 -16.40 -3.49
C TYR A 62 -12.92 -17.68 -3.62
N LYS A 63 -13.19 -18.40 -2.53
CA LYS A 63 -14.11 -19.55 -2.50
C LYS A 63 -15.57 -19.10 -2.38
N GLU A 64 -15.84 -18.11 -1.55
CA GLU A 64 -17.18 -17.51 -1.46
C GLU A 64 -17.58 -16.86 -2.77
N PHE A 65 -16.64 -16.26 -3.52
CA PHE A 65 -16.88 -15.75 -4.86
C PHE A 65 -17.39 -16.83 -5.83
N GLU A 66 -16.84 -18.05 -5.81
CA GLU A 66 -17.31 -19.16 -6.67
C GLU A 66 -18.81 -19.44 -6.47
N VAL A 67 -19.27 -19.37 -5.21
CA VAL A 67 -20.70 -19.56 -4.85
C VAL A 67 -21.53 -18.37 -5.32
N TRP A 68 -21.10 -17.16 -4.96
CA TRP A 68 -21.77 -15.93 -5.34
C TRP A 68 -21.88 -15.76 -6.85
N TYR A 69 -20.82 -16.03 -7.59
CA TYR A 69 -20.83 -15.97 -9.07
C TYR A 69 -21.86 -16.91 -9.69
N LYS A 70 -21.96 -18.12 -9.15
CA LYS A 70 -22.95 -19.09 -9.60
C LYS A 70 -24.39 -18.61 -9.31
N GLU A 71 -24.62 -18.00 -8.16
CA GLU A 71 -25.92 -17.45 -7.79
C GLU A 71 -26.32 -16.28 -8.70
N GLN A 72 -25.38 -15.39 -9.01
CA GLN A 72 -25.63 -14.23 -9.85
C GLN A 72 -25.81 -14.56 -11.34
N THR A 73 -25.05 -15.54 -11.84
CA THR A 73 -24.95 -15.79 -13.29
C THR A 73 -25.52 -17.13 -13.75
N GLY A 74 -25.78 -18.06 -12.85
CA GLY A 74 -26.10 -19.44 -13.15
C GLY A 74 -24.92 -20.28 -13.67
N LYS A 75 -23.73 -19.68 -13.83
CA LYS A 75 -22.51 -20.35 -14.31
C LYS A 75 -21.61 -20.72 -13.17
N SER A 76 -20.97 -21.89 -13.23
CA SER A 76 -19.94 -22.27 -12.26
C SER A 76 -18.57 -21.79 -12.73
N ILE A 77 -17.77 -21.29 -11.81
CA ILE A 77 -16.38 -20.91 -12.02
C ILE A 77 -15.50 -21.48 -10.90
N THR A 78 -14.26 -21.76 -11.20
CA THR A 78 -13.22 -22.11 -10.20
C THR A 78 -12.17 -21.02 -10.19
N VAL A 79 -11.82 -20.50 -9.02
CA VAL A 79 -10.74 -19.53 -8.86
C VAL A 79 -9.43 -20.25 -8.54
N GLU A 80 -8.45 -20.11 -9.43
CA GLU A 80 -7.06 -20.45 -9.15
C GLU A 80 -6.36 -19.17 -8.61
N TYR A 81 -6.29 -19.05 -7.26
CA TYR A 81 -5.62 -17.94 -6.62
C TYR A 81 -4.15 -18.27 -6.40
N ILE A 82 -3.25 -17.47 -6.95
CA ILE A 82 -1.81 -17.73 -7.02
C ILE A 82 -1.08 -16.58 -6.30
N THR A 83 -0.25 -16.93 -5.32
CA THR A 83 0.55 -15.94 -4.61
C THR A 83 1.92 -15.78 -5.25
N LEU A 84 2.40 -14.54 -5.32
CA LEU A 84 3.68 -14.14 -5.89
C LEU A 84 4.43 -13.27 -4.89
N GLN A 85 5.77 -13.31 -4.95
CA GLN A 85 6.60 -12.63 -3.94
C GLN A 85 6.72 -11.11 -4.19
N ASP A 86 6.78 -10.68 -5.47
CA ASP A 86 7.00 -9.30 -5.86
C ASP A 86 6.59 -9.02 -7.32
N ASN A 87 6.56 -7.74 -7.68
CA ASN A 87 6.20 -7.27 -9.01
C ASN A 87 7.16 -7.79 -10.10
N GLU A 88 8.43 -7.93 -9.81
CA GLU A 88 9.45 -8.39 -10.74
C GLU A 88 9.28 -9.89 -11.04
N THR A 89 8.98 -10.68 -10.03
CA THR A 89 8.63 -12.10 -10.16
C THR A 89 7.34 -12.27 -10.98
N MET A 90 6.31 -11.46 -10.71
CA MET A 90 5.07 -11.43 -11.48
C MET A 90 5.36 -11.14 -12.96
N TYR A 91 6.10 -10.08 -13.24
CA TYR A 91 6.48 -9.69 -14.60
C TYR A 91 7.29 -10.79 -15.33
N ASN A 92 8.26 -11.39 -14.65
CA ASN A 92 9.07 -12.45 -15.23
C ASN A 92 8.25 -13.69 -15.59
N LYS A 93 7.30 -14.09 -14.76
CA LYS A 93 6.38 -15.21 -15.04
C LYS A 93 5.52 -14.94 -16.28
N ILE A 94 4.98 -13.72 -16.41
CA ILE A 94 4.25 -13.29 -17.61
C ILE A 94 5.14 -13.40 -18.85
N LYS A 95 6.40 -12.94 -18.78
CA LYS A 95 7.35 -13.02 -19.91
C LYS A 95 7.77 -14.46 -20.23
N MET A 96 7.70 -15.38 -19.28
CA MET A 96 7.91 -16.83 -19.50
C MET A 96 6.70 -17.54 -20.10
N GLY A 97 5.55 -16.85 -20.20
CA GLY A 97 4.35 -17.38 -20.84
C GLY A 97 3.29 -17.90 -19.86
N ASP A 98 3.40 -17.60 -18.58
CA ASP A 98 2.33 -17.86 -17.62
C ASP A 98 1.10 -16.99 -17.99
N GLU A 99 -0.09 -17.58 -17.98
CA GLU A 99 -1.35 -16.93 -18.37
C GLU A 99 -2.21 -16.67 -17.13
N TYR A 100 -2.58 -15.42 -16.92
CA TYR A 100 -3.46 -14.95 -15.85
C TYR A 100 -4.66 -14.21 -16.44
N ASP A 101 -5.81 -14.20 -15.76
CA ASP A 101 -6.94 -13.33 -16.07
C ASP A 101 -6.82 -12.01 -15.32
N LEU A 102 -6.57 -12.08 -14.00
CA LEU A 102 -6.39 -10.93 -13.14
C LEU A 102 -5.01 -10.96 -12.45
N LEU A 103 -4.43 -9.79 -12.33
CA LEU A 103 -3.25 -9.52 -11.50
C LEU A 103 -3.55 -8.34 -10.59
N CYS A 104 -2.90 -8.31 -9.41
CA CYS A 104 -2.96 -7.18 -8.50
C CYS A 104 -1.56 -6.58 -8.26
N PRO A 105 -0.92 -5.96 -9.29
CA PRO A 105 0.39 -5.34 -9.15
C PRO A 105 0.31 -3.93 -8.56
N SER A 106 1.48 -3.42 -8.13
CA SER A 106 1.63 -2.04 -7.71
C SER A 106 1.64 -1.07 -8.89
N GLU A 107 1.41 0.20 -8.62
CA GLU A 107 1.20 1.28 -9.59
C GLU A 107 2.22 1.32 -10.73
N TYR A 108 3.53 1.23 -10.41
CA TYR A 108 4.58 1.30 -11.43
C TYR A 108 4.58 0.08 -12.36
N MET A 109 4.17 -1.08 -11.85
CA MET A 109 4.06 -2.29 -12.65
C MET A 109 2.80 -2.26 -13.53
N ILE A 110 1.69 -1.69 -13.03
CA ILE A 110 0.49 -1.40 -13.83
C ILE A 110 0.88 -0.55 -15.04
N MET A 111 1.59 0.55 -14.82
CA MET A 111 2.05 1.44 -15.88
C MET A 111 2.95 0.73 -16.89
N LYS A 112 3.85 -0.14 -16.42
CA LYS A 112 4.76 -0.91 -17.26
C LYS A 112 4.01 -1.92 -18.12
N LEU A 113 3.12 -2.71 -17.53
CA LEU A 113 2.32 -3.71 -18.25
C LEU A 113 1.42 -3.05 -19.30
N ALA A 114 0.81 -1.91 -18.96
CA ALA A 114 0.01 -1.12 -19.89
C ALA A 114 0.87 -0.58 -21.06
N ALA A 115 2.04 0.01 -20.76
CA ALA A 115 2.96 0.53 -21.77
C ALA A 115 3.47 -0.56 -22.73
N GLU A 116 3.57 -1.81 -22.27
CA GLU A 116 3.94 -2.96 -23.10
C GLU A 116 2.74 -3.58 -23.84
N GLY A 117 1.53 -3.01 -23.69
CA GLY A 117 0.30 -3.49 -24.35
C GLY A 117 -0.16 -4.86 -23.87
N LEU A 118 0.16 -5.22 -22.61
CA LEU A 118 -0.18 -6.52 -22.02
C LEU A 118 -1.55 -6.52 -21.33
N LEU A 119 -2.08 -5.35 -21.03
CA LEU A 119 -3.34 -5.19 -20.32
C LEU A 119 -4.52 -4.97 -21.25
N GLN A 120 -5.67 -5.47 -20.84
CA GLN A 120 -6.98 -5.23 -21.46
C GLN A 120 -7.71 -4.13 -20.69
N LYS A 121 -8.37 -3.21 -21.43
CA LYS A 121 -9.20 -2.18 -20.81
C LYS A 121 -10.46 -2.79 -20.18
N TYR A 122 -10.92 -2.15 -19.11
CA TYR A 122 -12.24 -2.42 -18.55
C TYR A 122 -13.34 -2.03 -19.53
N PRO A 123 -14.45 -2.79 -19.62
CA PRO A 123 -15.61 -2.39 -20.37
C PRO A 123 -16.29 -1.18 -19.70
N GLU A 124 -16.90 -0.29 -20.49
CA GLU A 124 -17.62 0.88 -19.95
C GLU A 124 -18.71 0.49 -18.95
N SER A 125 -19.35 -0.67 -19.16
CA SER A 125 -20.35 -1.21 -18.24
C SER A 125 -19.84 -1.49 -16.83
N PHE A 126 -18.53 -1.68 -16.63
CA PHE A 126 -17.94 -1.88 -15.31
C PHE A 126 -18.06 -0.63 -14.43
N PHE A 127 -18.08 0.55 -15.05
CA PHE A 127 -18.20 1.84 -14.35
C PHE A 127 -19.64 2.38 -14.28
N ASP A 128 -20.61 1.62 -14.78
CA ASP A 128 -22.03 2.02 -14.75
C ASP A 128 -22.61 1.79 -13.34
N THR A 129 -22.82 2.87 -12.59
CA THR A 129 -23.37 2.83 -11.22
C THR A 129 -24.86 2.47 -11.18
N SER A 130 -25.56 2.43 -12.33
CA SER A 130 -26.96 1.98 -12.41
C SER A 130 -27.09 0.46 -12.31
N ILE A 131 -26.02 -0.29 -12.59
CA ILE A 131 -25.98 -1.74 -12.45
C ILE A 131 -25.84 -2.10 -10.98
N GLU A 132 -26.77 -2.91 -10.46
CA GLU A 132 -26.85 -3.22 -9.02
C GLU A 132 -25.59 -3.88 -8.48
N THR A 133 -24.98 -4.77 -9.25
CA THR A 133 -23.78 -5.54 -8.85
C THR A 133 -22.45 -4.81 -9.07
N ASN A 134 -22.45 -3.58 -9.59
CA ASN A 134 -21.23 -2.79 -9.78
C ASN A 134 -20.79 -2.10 -8.46
N TYR A 135 -20.44 -2.89 -7.48
CA TYR A 135 -20.03 -2.42 -6.15
C TYR A 135 -18.77 -1.55 -6.22
N TYR A 136 -17.80 -1.89 -7.07
CA TYR A 136 -16.59 -1.07 -7.24
C TYR A 136 -16.95 0.36 -7.69
N ALA A 137 -17.70 0.49 -8.77
CA ALA A 137 -18.07 1.80 -9.33
C ALA A 137 -18.86 2.69 -8.36
N LYS A 138 -19.68 2.06 -7.50
CA LYS A 138 -20.50 2.76 -6.50
C LYS A 138 -19.71 3.21 -5.29
N ASN A 139 -18.73 2.41 -4.87
CA ASN A 139 -18.09 2.55 -3.58
C ASN A 139 -16.61 2.95 -3.65
N VAL A 140 -16.01 3.02 -4.87
CA VAL A 140 -14.63 3.53 -4.97
C VAL A 140 -14.53 4.92 -4.35
N SER A 141 -13.53 5.12 -3.50
CA SER A 141 -13.27 6.40 -2.84
C SER A 141 -13.21 7.54 -3.85
N PRO A 142 -13.84 8.70 -3.59
CA PRO A 142 -13.70 9.90 -4.42
C PRO A 142 -12.24 10.28 -4.69
N TYR A 143 -11.38 10.18 -3.67
CA TYR A 143 -9.95 10.45 -3.79
C TYR A 143 -9.25 9.47 -4.75
N ILE A 144 -9.46 8.19 -4.55
CA ILE A 144 -8.85 7.14 -5.41
C ILE A 144 -9.35 7.27 -6.85
N LYS A 145 -10.65 7.52 -7.03
CA LYS A 145 -11.24 7.77 -8.34
C LYS A 145 -10.56 8.94 -9.06
N GLU A 146 -10.37 10.07 -8.36
CA GLU A 146 -9.66 11.24 -8.90
C GLU A 146 -8.22 10.89 -9.29
N VAL A 147 -7.49 10.17 -8.44
CA VAL A 147 -6.10 9.73 -8.71
C VAL A 147 -6.03 8.88 -9.98
N PHE A 148 -6.94 7.91 -10.14
CA PHE A 148 -6.93 7.00 -11.29
C PHE A 148 -7.42 7.65 -12.59
N GLU A 149 -8.38 8.56 -12.54
CA GLU A 149 -8.90 9.30 -13.71
C GLU A 149 -7.88 10.34 -14.21
N ASN A 150 -7.17 11.01 -13.28
CA ASN A 150 -6.16 12.01 -13.60
C ASN A 150 -4.78 11.41 -13.90
N GLY A 151 -4.50 10.22 -13.38
CA GLY A 151 -3.30 9.48 -13.72
C GLY A 151 -3.28 9.09 -15.19
N LYS A 152 -2.16 9.39 -15.90
CA LYS A 152 -2.06 9.16 -17.34
C LYS A 152 -0.93 8.21 -17.67
N LEU A 153 -1.20 7.32 -18.61
CA LEU A 153 -0.19 6.53 -19.30
C LEU A 153 0.46 7.37 -20.41
N LYS A 154 1.57 6.88 -20.96
CA LYS A 154 2.33 7.59 -22.02
C LYS A 154 1.52 7.83 -23.30
N ASP A 155 0.52 7.01 -23.58
CA ASP A 155 -0.39 7.16 -24.73
C ASP A 155 -1.56 8.12 -24.46
N GLY A 156 -1.64 8.69 -23.24
CA GLY A 156 -2.68 9.63 -22.80
C GLY A 156 -3.91 8.97 -22.19
N SER A 157 -4.04 7.64 -22.20
CA SER A 157 -5.13 6.93 -21.52
C SER A 157 -5.02 7.07 -20.01
N SER A 158 -6.16 7.00 -19.29
CA SER A 158 -6.20 7.07 -17.84
C SER A 158 -5.84 5.72 -17.22
N TRP A 159 -5.31 5.73 -16.00
CA TRP A 159 -5.09 4.50 -15.23
C TRP A 159 -6.40 3.76 -14.98
N SER A 160 -7.49 4.49 -14.74
CA SER A 160 -8.84 3.94 -14.55
C SER A 160 -9.33 3.07 -15.72
N GLU A 161 -8.81 3.27 -16.94
CA GLU A 161 -9.16 2.43 -18.06
C GLU A 161 -8.61 1.01 -17.95
N TYR A 162 -7.56 0.79 -17.16
CA TYR A 162 -6.84 -0.48 -17.06
C TYR A 162 -6.78 -1.07 -15.66
N ALA A 163 -6.99 -0.26 -14.61
CA ALA A 163 -6.84 -0.70 -13.24
C ALA A 163 -8.04 -0.30 -12.37
N ALA A 164 -8.43 -1.20 -11.48
CA ALA A 164 -9.35 -0.95 -10.38
C ALA A 164 -8.58 -1.03 -9.07
N GLY A 165 -8.58 0.05 -8.27
CA GLY A 165 -7.81 0.12 -7.03
C GLY A 165 -8.26 -0.95 -6.02
N TYR A 166 -7.31 -1.54 -5.32
CA TYR A 166 -7.53 -2.54 -4.29
C TYR A 166 -7.11 -2.04 -2.91
N MET A 167 -5.81 -1.89 -2.67
CA MET A 167 -5.25 -1.30 -1.46
C MET A 167 -4.41 -0.08 -1.82
N TRP A 168 -4.27 0.86 -0.88
CA TRP A 168 -3.47 2.06 -1.06
C TRP A 168 -2.84 2.51 0.25
N GLY A 169 -1.87 3.40 0.15
CA GLY A 169 -1.27 4.02 1.32
C GLY A 169 -0.15 4.99 0.97
N SER A 170 0.58 5.36 2.00
CA SER A 170 1.74 6.23 1.92
C SER A 170 3.01 5.51 2.41
N THR A 171 4.15 6.18 2.32
CA THR A 171 5.38 5.79 3.01
C THR A 171 5.80 6.87 4.01
N GLY A 172 6.35 6.43 5.13
CA GLY A 172 6.75 7.33 6.20
C GLY A 172 7.56 6.61 7.28
N PHE A 173 7.71 7.24 8.42
CA PHE A 173 8.49 6.74 9.56
C PHE A 173 7.56 6.31 10.68
N VAL A 174 7.66 5.04 11.12
CA VAL A 174 7.20 4.62 12.43
C VAL A 174 8.31 4.91 13.43
N PHE A 175 7.99 5.53 14.53
CA PHE A 175 9.02 5.93 15.50
C PHE A 175 8.49 6.05 16.93
N ASN A 176 9.41 5.98 17.89
CA ASN A 176 9.13 6.25 19.29
C ASN A 176 9.31 7.76 19.58
N PRO A 177 8.22 8.52 19.85
CA PRO A 177 8.30 9.96 20.10
C PRO A 177 9.03 10.33 21.39
N GLU A 178 9.17 9.39 22.35
CA GLU A 178 9.97 9.60 23.57
C GLU A 178 11.48 9.55 23.30
N LYS A 179 11.91 8.93 22.19
CA LYS A 179 13.33 8.76 21.82
C LYS A 179 13.76 9.72 20.74
N ILE A 180 12.88 9.98 19.76
CA ILE A 180 13.16 10.84 18.61
C ILE A 180 12.06 11.92 18.53
N PRO A 181 12.42 13.22 18.60
CA PRO A 181 11.43 14.28 18.48
C PRO A 181 10.65 14.19 17.17
N PRO A 182 9.30 14.36 17.16
CA PRO A 182 8.47 14.28 15.96
C PRO A 182 8.94 15.17 14.81
N GLU A 183 9.50 16.35 15.12
CA GLU A 183 10.02 17.28 14.11
C GLU A 183 11.16 16.69 13.27
N VAL A 184 11.93 15.75 13.81
CA VAL A 184 12.98 15.04 13.08
C VAL A 184 12.36 14.12 12.04
N MET A 185 11.26 13.42 12.39
CA MET A 185 10.60 12.46 11.53
C MET A 185 9.72 13.10 10.42
N LYS A 186 9.50 14.40 10.47
CA LYS A 186 8.83 15.16 9.41
C LYS A 186 9.72 15.47 8.20
N SER A 187 10.97 15.05 8.23
CA SER A 187 11.98 15.34 7.21
C SER A 187 12.63 14.05 6.70
N TRP A 188 12.90 13.99 5.39
CA TRP A 188 13.71 12.92 4.80
C TRP A 188 15.13 12.87 5.39
N ASN A 189 15.63 14.00 5.89
CA ASN A 189 16.91 14.06 6.58
C ASN A 189 16.94 13.32 7.92
N ALA A 190 15.81 12.79 8.42
CA ALA A 190 15.78 11.81 9.50
C ALA A 190 16.73 10.63 9.22
N LEU A 191 16.81 10.19 7.96
CA LEU A 191 17.65 9.07 7.52
C LEU A 191 19.17 9.34 7.66
N THR A 192 19.56 10.60 7.79
CA THR A 192 20.97 11.03 7.98
C THR A 192 21.18 11.81 9.27
N ASN A 193 20.12 11.95 10.09
CA ASN A 193 20.19 12.71 11.34
C ASN A 193 21.03 11.95 12.40
N PRO A 194 21.98 12.60 13.07
CA PRO A 194 22.76 11.97 14.16
C PRO A 194 21.92 11.42 15.32
N LEU A 195 20.73 11.96 15.60
CA LEU A 195 19.81 11.41 16.61
C LEU A 195 19.29 10.01 16.23
N CYS A 196 19.26 9.71 14.95
CA CYS A 196 18.82 8.43 14.40
C CYS A 196 19.97 7.47 14.10
N GLU A 197 21.24 7.87 14.38
CA GLU A 197 22.41 7.04 14.06
C GLU A 197 22.34 5.67 14.74
N ARG A 198 22.36 4.61 13.91
CA ARG A 198 22.23 3.20 14.33
C ARG A 198 20.94 2.85 15.09
N LYS A 199 19.88 3.64 14.89
CA LYS A 199 18.58 3.47 15.57
C LYS A 199 17.40 3.39 14.62
N ILE A 200 17.64 3.59 13.31
CA ILE A 200 16.62 3.58 12.26
C ILE A 200 16.96 2.54 11.20
N THR A 201 15.93 1.87 10.67
CA THR A 201 16.00 1.02 9.47
C THR A 201 15.29 1.67 8.30
N ALA A 202 15.62 1.18 7.10
CA ALA A 202 14.93 1.53 5.87
C ALA A 202 14.77 0.30 4.96
N LYS A 203 13.86 0.37 3.99
CA LYS A 203 13.53 -0.74 3.09
C LYS A 203 14.68 -1.10 2.15
N ASP A 204 15.01 -2.41 2.02
CA ASP A 204 15.90 -2.96 0.99
C ASP A 204 15.12 -3.18 -0.33
N ASN A 205 14.58 -2.11 -0.87
CA ASN A 205 13.87 -2.09 -2.14
C ASN A 205 14.44 -0.99 -3.04
N VAL A 206 14.76 -1.33 -4.27
CA VAL A 206 15.39 -0.39 -5.23
C VAL A 206 14.53 0.85 -5.49
N ARG A 207 13.21 0.67 -5.60
CA ARG A 207 12.27 1.75 -5.89
C ARG A 207 12.13 2.69 -4.72
N ASP A 208 11.83 2.14 -3.54
CA ASP A 208 11.68 2.91 -2.31
C ASP A 208 12.98 3.63 -1.95
N SER A 209 14.12 2.94 -2.09
CA SER A 209 15.44 3.55 -1.80
C SER A 209 15.75 4.72 -2.73
N TYR A 210 15.45 4.60 -4.02
CA TYR A 210 15.64 5.71 -4.96
C TYR A 210 14.73 6.88 -4.62
N PHE A 211 13.48 6.61 -4.25
CA PHE A 211 12.51 7.62 -3.83
C PHE A 211 12.93 8.34 -2.54
N MET A 212 13.40 7.60 -1.52
CA MET A 212 14.03 8.19 -0.32
C MET A 212 15.19 9.12 -0.68
N GLY A 213 16.04 8.67 -1.61
CA GLY A 213 17.16 9.46 -2.11
C GLY A 213 16.73 10.75 -2.81
N LEU A 214 15.66 10.71 -3.60
CA LEU A 214 15.05 11.91 -4.20
C LEU A 214 14.48 12.86 -3.14
N GLY A 215 13.76 12.32 -2.15
CA GLY A 215 13.25 13.10 -1.02
C GLY A 215 14.35 13.84 -0.28
N MET A 216 15.45 13.16 0.06
CA MET A 216 16.62 13.79 0.69
C MET A 216 17.34 14.80 -0.22
N TYR A 217 17.42 14.51 -1.51
CA TYR A 217 18.12 15.38 -2.47
C TYR A 217 17.36 16.67 -2.75
N TYR A 218 16.04 16.60 -2.89
CA TYR A 218 15.18 17.73 -3.23
C TYR A 218 14.48 18.36 -2.02
N GLU A 219 14.76 17.95 -0.78
CA GLU A 219 13.98 18.37 0.40
C GLU A 219 13.79 19.90 0.50
N GLU A 220 14.88 20.67 0.38
CA GLU A 220 14.81 22.13 0.50
C GLU A 220 13.98 22.78 -0.62
N GLU A 221 14.11 22.27 -1.85
CA GLU A 221 13.36 22.76 -2.99
C GLU A 221 11.87 22.41 -2.89
N LEU A 222 11.56 21.20 -2.43
CA LEU A 222 10.19 20.74 -2.23
C LEU A 222 9.49 21.50 -1.09
N LEU A 223 10.19 21.79 0.01
CA LEU A 223 9.67 22.64 1.09
C LEU A 223 9.43 24.08 0.62
N THR A 224 10.35 24.62 -0.19
CA THR A 224 10.18 25.95 -0.80
C THR A 224 8.95 25.98 -1.71
N LEU A 225 8.76 24.95 -2.54
CA LEU A 225 7.62 24.81 -3.43
C LEU A 225 6.29 24.71 -2.64
N LYS A 226 6.28 23.95 -1.53
CA LYS A 226 5.14 23.85 -0.62
C LYS A 226 4.76 25.22 -0.04
N GLU A 227 5.75 26.00 0.42
CA GLU A 227 5.49 27.34 0.92
C GLU A 227 4.98 28.30 -0.17
N GLN A 228 5.48 28.20 -1.40
CA GLN A 228 4.95 28.96 -2.53
C GLN A 228 3.48 28.60 -2.81
N TYR A 229 3.13 27.32 -2.75
CA TYR A 229 1.74 26.86 -2.91
C TYR A 229 0.85 27.39 -1.79
N LYS A 230 1.25 27.25 -0.52
CA LYS A 230 0.50 27.76 0.64
C LYS A 230 0.25 29.27 0.57
N ASN A 231 1.21 30.01 0.04
CA ASN A 231 1.11 31.46 -0.13
C ASN A 231 0.38 31.89 -1.41
N GLY A 232 -0.15 30.95 -2.21
CA GLY A 232 -0.88 31.23 -3.45
C GLY A 232 0.00 31.74 -4.59
N LEU A 233 1.33 31.56 -4.51
CA LEU A 233 2.29 31.97 -5.55
C LEU A 233 2.35 30.98 -6.71
N VAL A 234 1.96 29.74 -6.49
CA VAL A 234 1.79 28.71 -7.51
C VAL A 234 0.43 28.04 -7.36
N SER A 235 -0.17 27.61 -8.48
CA SER A 235 -1.43 26.88 -8.48
C SER A 235 -1.24 25.44 -7.95
N ARG A 236 -2.33 24.79 -7.51
CA ARG A 236 -2.31 23.36 -7.11
C ARG A 236 -1.81 22.48 -8.25
N GLU A 237 -2.21 22.77 -9.48
CA GLU A 237 -1.77 22.01 -10.66
C GLU A 237 -0.24 22.13 -10.86
N THR A 238 0.31 23.35 -10.79
CA THR A 238 1.75 23.57 -10.87
C THR A 238 2.48 22.87 -9.72
N TYR A 239 1.98 23.00 -8.50
CA TYR A 239 2.55 22.33 -7.32
C TYR A 239 2.63 20.80 -7.52
N LYS A 240 1.51 20.17 -7.89
CA LYS A 240 1.47 18.72 -8.14
C LYS A 240 2.40 18.28 -9.29
N SER A 241 2.46 19.06 -10.37
CA SER A 241 3.33 18.78 -11.52
C SER A 241 4.82 18.84 -11.14
N GLU A 242 5.22 19.84 -10.39
CA GLU A 242 6.61 20.01 -9.92
C GLU A 242 7.00 18.93 -8.90
N LEU A 243 6.11 18.60 -7.95
CA LEU A 243 6.32 17.48 -7.04
C LEU A 243 6.57 16.18 -7.81
N LYS A 244 5.68 15.87 -8.76
CA LYS A 244 5.78 14.68 -9.59
C LYS A 244 7.08 14.66 -10.40
N ALA A 245 7.47 15.78 -11.00
CA ALA A 245 8.68 15.89 -11.81
C ALA A 245 9.95 15.63 -10.97
N LYS A 246 10.03 16.21 -9.76
CA LYS A 246 11.19 16.05 -8.87
C LYS A 246 11.26 14.64 -8.26
N MET A 247 10.13 14.12 -7.77
CA MET A 247 10.08 12.82 -7.12
C MET A 247 10.12 11.62 -8.09
N ASN A 248 10.20 11.88 -9.40
CA ASN A 248 10.42 10.88 -10.45
C ASN A 248 11.63 11.21 -11.35
N ASP A 249 12.47 12.18 -10.97
CA ASP A 249 13.61 12.58 -11.77
C ASP A 249 14.71 11.50 -11.78
N THR A 250 15.06 11.06 -12.97
CA THR A 250 16.13 10.08 -13.24
C THR A 250 17.24 10.64 -14.12
N SER A 251 17.37 11.97 -14.18
CA SER A 251 18.46 12.64 -14.90
C SER A 251 19.82 12.24 -14.32
N PRO A 252 20.90 12.24 -15.14
CA PRO A 252 22.23 11.87 -14.66
C PRO A 252 22.74 12.74 -13.50
N GLU A 253 22.36 14.02 -13.45
CA GLU A 253 22.73 14.94 -12.39
C GLU A 253 22.05 14.54 -11.07
N THR A 254 20.72 14.41 -11.09
CA THR A 254 19.92 14.00 -9.94
C THR A 254 20.34 12.62 -9.45
N MET A 255 20.57 11.66 -10.34
CA MET A 255 21.03 10.32 -9.97
C MET A 255 22.37 10.33 -9.22
N ASN A 256 23.30 11.23 -9.60
CA ASN A 256 24.55 11.42 -8.87
C ASN A 256 24.34 12.06 -7.48
N GLY A 257 23.40 13.00 -7.37
CA GLY A 257 23.02 13.61 -6.09
C GLY A 257 22.35 12.60 -5.16
N VAL A 258 21.37 11.86 -5.68
CA VAL A 258 20.68 10.76 -4.98
C VAL A 258 21.67 9.71 -4.47
N LYS A 259 22.62 9.30 -5.30
CA LYS A 259 23.67 8.33 -4.91
C LYS A 259 24.40 8.79 -3.65
N LYS A 260 24.84 10.06 -3.58
CA LYS A 260 25.53 10.59 -2.41
C LYS A 260 24.67 10.57 -1.16
N LYS A 261 23.39 10.96 -1.30
CA LYS A 261 22.42 10.92 -0.18
C LYS A 261 22.20 9.51 0.33
N LEU A 262 22.08 8.53 -0.56
CA LEU A 262 21.93 7.12 -0.18
C LEU A 262 23.20 6.55 0.48
N GLU A 263 24.39 6.97 0.05
CA GLU A 263 25.66 6.60 0.71
C GLU A 263 25.75 7.20 2.13
N GLU A 264 25.34 8.46 2.31
CA GLU A 264 25.22 9.10 3.64
C GLU A 264 24.20 8.36 4.52
N MET A 265 23.01 8.10 4.01
CA MET A 265 21.96 7.32 4.66
C MET A 265 22.48 5.95 5.11
N ARG A 266 23.12 5.20 4.23
CA ARG A 266 23.65 3.86 4.53
C ARG A 266 24.64 3.87 5.69
N GLY A 267 25.43 4.93 5.81
CA GLY A 267 26.36 5.16 6.93
C GLY A 267 25.64 5.36 8.26
N ASN A 268 24.46 5.95 8.25
CA ASN A 268 23.69 6.30 9.45
C ASN A 268 22.74 5.17 9.92
N LEU A 269 22.18 4.38 8.99
CA LEU A 269 21.20 3.33 9.30
C LEU A 269 21.77 2.23 10.20
N TYR A 270 20.92 1.65 11.05
CA TYR A 270 21.14 0.37 11.67
C TYR A 270 21.24 -0.74 10.63
N GLY A 271 20.27 -0.81 9.73
CA GLY A 271 20.22 -1.79 8.66
C GLY A 271 19.24 -1.43 7.56
N LEU A 272 19.36 -2.20 6.48
CA LEU A 272 18.33 -2.30 5.44
C LEU A 272 17.54 -3.58 5.71
N GLU A 273 16.22 -3.52 5.54
CA GLU A 273 15.35 -4.64 5.87
C GLU A 273 14.13 -4.67 4.94
N THR A 274 13.50 -5.83 4.82
CA THR A 274 12.22 -5.98 4.13
C THR A 274 11.11 -6.17 5.17
N ASP A 275 11.11 -7.27 5.90
CA ASP A 275 10.09 -7.60 6.90
C ASP A 275 10.68 -7.88 8.29
N GLU A 276 11.92 -8.31 8.37
CA GLU A 276 12.56 -8.74 9.65
C GLU A 276 12.72 -7.59 10.64
N GLY A 277 12.90 -6.35 10.18
CA GLY A 277 13.10 -5.17 11.02
C GLY A 277 11.88 -4.71 11.80
N LYS A 278 10.68 -5.14 11.41
CA LYS A 278 9.43 -4.80 12.11
C LYS A 278 9.51 -5.20 13.60
N LEU A 279 9.97 -6.42 13.89
CA LEU A 279 10.07 -6.94 15.26
C LEU A 279 11.03 -6.14 16.15
N ASP A 280 12.08 -5.56 15.59
CA ASP A 280 13.02 -4.77 16.39
C ASP A 280 12.43 -3.44 16.85
N VAL A 281 11.52 -2.85 16.06
CA VAL A 281 10.75 -1.66 16.45
C VAL A 281 9.64 -2.02 17.44
N ILE A 282 8.89 -3.08 17.19
CA ILE A 282 7.83 -3.60 18.08
C ILE A 282 8.37 -3.87 19.50
N MET A 283 9.56 -4.43 19.60
CA MET A 283 10.22 -4.75 20.89
C MET A 283 11.00 -3.56 21.48
N GLY A 284 10.93 -2.38 20.87
CA GLY A 284 11.65 -1.18 21.34
C GLY A 284 13.18 -1.28 21.24
N ARG A 285 13.72 -2.17 20.41
CA ARG A 285 15.18 -2.30 20.18
C ARG A 285 15.70 -1.23 19.23
N LEU A 286 14.86 -0.79 18.29
CA LEU A 286 15.09 0.32 17.39
C LEU A 286 14.11 1.44 17.69
N ASP A 287 14.56 2.66 17.50
CA ASP A 287 13.77 3.85 17.81
C ASP A 287 12.87 4.28 16.61
N ALA A 288 13.18 3.84 15.38
CA ALA A 288 12.39 4.16 14.19
C ALA A 288 12.62 3.17 13.04
N SER A 289 11.69 3.17 12.08
CA SER A 289 11.81 2.47 10.80
C SER A 289 11.04 3.21 9.71
N PHE A 290 11.60 3.25 8.48
CA PHE A 290 10.87 3.71 7.29
C PHE A 290 10.00 2.59 6.74
N GLN A 291 8.67 2.80 6.67
CA GLN A 291 7.69 1.77 6.39
C GLN A 291 6.60 2.23 5.41
N TRP A 292 5.95 1.26 4.76
CA TRP A 292 4.64 1.46 4.14
C TRP A 292 3.59 1.61 5.24
N SER A 293 2.57 2.42 4.98
CA SER A 293 1.59 2.79 6.01
C SER A 293 0.81 1.59 6.58
N GLY A 294 0.54 0.54 5.79
CA GLY A 294 -0.09 -0.67 6.33
C GLY A 294 0.82 -1.42 7.30
N ASP A 295 2.12 -1.57 6.95
CA ASP A 295 3.12 -2.12 7.88
C ASP A 295 3.27 -1.25 9.13
N ALA A 296 3.11 0.07 8.98
CA ALA A 296 3.15 1.00 10.12
C ALA A 296 2.00 0.73 11.10
N VAL A 297 0.78 0.52 10.61
CA VAL A 297 -0.38 0.14 11.45
C VAL A 297 -0.08 -1.14 12.22
N TYR A 298 0.37 -2.19 11.52
CA TYR A 298 0.76 -3.46 12.14
C TYR A 298 1.81 -3.27 13.24
N ILE A 299 2.89 -2.51 12.97
CA ILE A 299 3.96 -2.28 13.95
C ILE A 299 3.43 -1.54 15.18
N ILE A 300 2.55 -0.54 15.00
CA ILE A 300 1.98 0.25 16.10
C ILE A 300 1.06 -0.63 16.96
N ASP A 301 0.19 -1.43 16.33
CA ASP A 301 -0.72 -2.34 17.03
C ASP A 301 0.03 -3.41 17.83
N GLU A 302 1.02 -4.06 17.22
CA GLU A 302 1.80 -5.11 17.88
C GLU A 302 2.71 -4.55 19.00
N ALA A 303 3.26 -3.33 18.84
CA ALA A 303 4.06 -2.68 19.87
C ALA A 303 3.23 -2.35 21.12
N GLU A 304 2.01 -1.85 20.88
CA GLU A 304 1.05 -1.56 21.96
C GLU A 304 0.64 -2.84 22.68
N ALA A 305 0.24 -3.88 21.93
CA ALA A 305 -0.12 -5.18 22.51
C ALA A 305 1.04 -5.86 23.25
N TYR A 306 2.27 -5.77 22.73
CA TYR A 306 3.45 -6.34 23.35
C TYR A 306 3.79 -5.67 24.68
N SER A 307 3.53 -4.37 24.81
CA SER A 307 3.85 -3.56 25.98
C SER A 307 2.66 -3.22 26.89
N GLU A 308 1.46 -3.79 26.65
CA GLU A 308 0.20 -3.47 27.37
C GLU A 308 0.33 -3.66 28.89
N GLU A 309 1.12 -4.64 29.33
CA GLU A 309 1.32 -4.93 30.78
C GLU A 309 2.47 -4.12 31.41
N ASP A 310 3.20 -3.32 30.62
CA ASP A 310 4.32 -2.51 31.11
C ASP A 310 3.81 -1.25 31.85
N GLU A 311 4.60 -0.75 32.79
CA GLU A 311 4.30 0.52 33.49
C GLU A 311 4.25 1.72 32.51
N ASN A 312 5.00 1.63 31.39
CA ASN A 312 5.02 2.63 30.32
C ASN A 312 4.92 1.89 28.99
N PRO A 313 3.72 1.73 28.42
CA PRO A 313 3.52 1.05 27.15
C PRO A 313 4.23 1.80 26.01
N LEU A 314 4.68 1.04 25.00
CA LEU A 314 5.38 1.59 23.84
C LEU A 314 4.38 2.19 22.83
N LEU A 315 4.14 3.48 22.94
CA LEU A 315 3.25 4.23 22.07
C LEU A 315 4.03 4.81 20.87
N LEU A 316 4.00 4.12 19.75
CA LEU A 316 4.64 4.55 18.51
C LEU A 316 3.74 5.51 17.73
N GLU A 317 4.37 6.41 16.96
CA GLU A 317 3.70 7.33 16.04
C GLU A 317 4.14 7.07 14.59
N TYR A 318 3.35 7.55 13.64
CA TYR A 318 3.67 7.53 12.22
C TYR A 318 3.81 8.95 11.69
N SER A 319 4.88 9.22 10.95
CA SER A 319 5.15 10.53 10.37
C SER A 319 5.47 10.43 8.88
N ILE A 320 4.83 11.28 8.09
CA ILE A 320 5.08 11.40 6.65
C ILE A 320 5.89 12.67 6.40
N PRO A 321 7.04 12.60 5.69
CA PRO A 321 7.86 13.78 5.40
C PRO A 321 7.06 14.95 4.83
N GLU A 322 7.32 16.17 5.33
CA GLU A 322 6.55 17.36 4.98
C GLU A 322 6.81 17.89 3.58
N SER A 323 7.94 17.56 2.99
CA SER A 323 8.30 17.99 1.65
C SER A 323 7.50 17.27 0.56
N ALA A 324 7.51 15.95 0.59
CA ALA A 324 6.73 15.04 -0.25
C ALA A 324 6.89 13.60 0.27
N SER A 325 5.97 12.71 -0.05
CA SER A 325 6.16 11.26 0.12
C SER A 325 5.45 10.46 -0.96
N ASN A 326 5.59 9.13 -0.91
CA ASN A 326 4.97 8.26 -1.89
C ASN A 326 3.48 8.05 -1.59
N LEU A 327 2.67 8.14 -2.65
CA LEU A 327 1.36 7.52 -2.75
C LEU A 327 1.55 6.22 -3.51
N TRP A 328 1.38 5.08 -2.85
CA TRP A 328 1.36 3.80 -3.52
C TRP A 328 -0.07 3.24 -3.57
N PHE A 329 -0.34 2.43 -4.55
CA PHE A 329 -1.55 1.62 -4.62
C PHE A 329 -1.28 0.32 -5.37
N ASP A 330 -2.00 -0.72 -4.97
CA ASP A 330 -2.13 -1.94 -5.74
C ASP A 330 -3.51 -1.97 -6.39
N GLY A 331 -3.57 -2.46 -7.61
CA GLY A 331 -4.82 -2.45 -8.35
C GLY A 331 -5.00 -3.68 -9.22
N TRP A 332 -6.23 -4.13 -9.31
CA TRP A 332 -6.62 -5.22 -10.18
C TRP A 332 -6.51 -4.79 -11.64
N VAL A 333 -5.80 -5.58 -12.45
CA VAL A 333 -5.65 -5.38 -13.89
C VAL A 333 -6.00 -6.65 -14.65
N MET A 334 -6.68 -6.52 -15.79
CA MET A 334 -6.99 -7.65 -16.66
C MET A 334 -5.89 -7.83 -17.70
N MET A 335 -5.41 -9.06 -17.85
CA MET A 335 -4.49 -9.43 -18.92
C MET A 335 -5.22 -9.58 -20.25
N ASN A 336 -4.53 -9.31 -21.37
CA ASN A 336 -5.11 -9.54 -22.69
C ASN A 336 -5.67 -10.95 -22.83
N GLY A 337 -6.94 -11.06 -23.25
CA GLY A 337 -7.66 -12.32 -23.40
C GLY A 337 -8.19 -12.91 -22.08
N ALA A 338 -8.28 -12.12 -21.01
CA ALA A 338 -8.91 -12.51 -19.75
C ALA A 338 -10.39 -12.87 -19.93
N ASN A 339 -10.90 -13.70 -19.03
CA ASN A 339 -12.35 -13.88 -18.86
C ASN A 339 -12.95 -12.62 -18.22
N VAL A 340 -13.33 -11.64 -19.07
CA VAL A 340 -13.75 -10.30 -18.63
C VAL A 340 -14.95 -10.36 -17.68
N ASP A 341 -15.94 -11.19 -17.99
CA ASP A 341 -17.16 -11.29 -17.18
C ASP A 341 -16.83 -11.77 -15.76
N ALA A 342 -16.01 -12.82 -15.65
CA ALA A 342 -15.62 -13.35 -14.35
C ALA A 342 -14.63 -12.42 -13.60
N ALA A 343 -13.71 -11.79 -14.32
CA ALA A 343 -12.73 -10.86 -13.76
C ALA A 343 -13.41 -9.61 -13.17
N THR A 344 -14.31 -8.99 -13.90
CA THR A 344 -15.06 -7.82 -13.40
C THR A 344 -16.01 -8.18 -12.26
N ALA A 345 -16.63 -9.37 -12.32
CA ALA A 345 -17.47 -9.87 -11.25
C ALA A 345 -16.66 -10.13 -9.97
N PHE A 346 -15.42 -10.65 -10.09
CA PHE A 346 -14.53 -10.87 -8.93
C PHE A 346 -14.17 -9.55 -8.24
N ILE A 347 -13.79 -8.53 -8.98
CA ILE A 347 -13.50 -7.21 -8.43
C ILE A 347 -14.72 -6.61 -7.73
N ASN A 348 -15.91 -6.70 -8.37
CA ASN A 348 -17.13 -6.23 -7.76
C ASN A 348 -17.50 -7.00 -6.48
N PHE A 349 -17.29 -8.32 -6.45
CA PHE A 349 -17.48 -9.11 -5.24
C PHE A 349 -16.57 -8.68 -4.10
N LEU A 350 -15.28 -8.46 -4.38
CA LEU A 350 -14.34 -7.95 -3.38
C LEU A 350 -14.67 -6.52 -2.91
N SER A 351 -15.43 -5.77 -3.72
CA SER A 351 -15.86 -4.39 -3.42
C SER A 351 -17.19 -4.31 -2.68
N ILE A 352 -17.82 -5.44 -2.34
CA ILE A 352 -18.97 -5.47 -1.42
C ILE A 352 -18.46 -5.02 -0.04
N PRO A 353 -19.12 -4.06 0.64
CA PRO A 353 -18.59 -3.44 1.84
C PRO A 353 -18.10 -4.42 2.92
N ILE A 354 -18.86 -5.47 3.21
CA ILE A 354 -18.43 -6.47 4.19
C ILE A 354 -17.15 -7.21 3.75
N ASN A 355 -16.97 -7.48 2.46
CA ASN A 355 -15.77 -8.11 1.94
C ASN A 355 -14.57 -7.16 1.96
N VAL A 356 -14.81 -5.86 1.75
CA VAL A 356 -13.82 -4.80 1.94
C VAL A 356 -13.33 -4.78 3.39
N ILE A 357 -14.25 -4.75 4.35
CA ILE A 357 -13.94 -4.76 5.80
C ILE A 357 -13.15 -6.02 6.17
N ARG A 358 -13.55 -7.18 5.67
CA ARG A 358 -12.83 -8.46 5.88
C ARG A 358 -11.39 -8.39 5.37
N ASN A 359 -11.19 -7.87 4.16
CA ASN A 359 -9.85 -7.70 3.60
C ASN A 359 -9.01 -6.68 4.39
N MET A 360 -9.59 -5.53 4.77
CA MET A 360 -8.90 -4.52 5.59
C MET A 360 -8.47 -5.10 6.93
N TYR A 361 -9.36 -5.85 7.59
CA TYR A 361 -9.08 -6.50 8.87
C TYR A 361 -7.97 -7.55 8.76
N TYR A 362 -8.04 -8.41 7.72
CA TYR A 362 -7.10 -9.51 7.51
C TYR A 362 -5.71 -9.02 7.07
N ILE A 363 -5.67 -8.10 6.10
CA ILE A 363 -4.44 -7.61 5.48
C ILE A 363 -3.78 -6.52 6.35
N GLY A 364 -4.58 -5.73 7.10
CA GLY A 364 -4.14 -4.57 7.85
C GLY A 364 -3.93 -3.30 7.01
N TYR A 365 -4.25 -3.35 5.69
CA TYR A 365 -4.04 -2.23 4.78
C TYR A 365 -5.35 -1.50 4.47
N THR A 366 -5.23 -0.26 4.00
CA THR A 366 -6.38 0.59 3.66
C THR A 366 -6.91 0.25 2.27
N SER A 367 -8.20 -0.06 2.19
CA SER A 367 -8.86 -0.32 0.90
C SER A 367 -9.02 0.96 0.07
N CYS A 368 -9.02 0.80 -1.26
CA CYS A 368 -9.42 1.85 -2.21
C CYS A 368 -10.94 2.11 -2.22
N ILE A 369 -11.72 1.31 -1.50
CA ILE A 369 -13.17 1.40 -1.42
C ILE A 369 -13.56 2.20 -0.18
N GLY A 370 -14.47 3.17 -0.35
CA GLY A 370 -15.07 3.98 0.70
C GLY A 370 -16.54 3.58 0.93
N GLY A 371 -17.37 4.57 1.21
CA GLY A 371 -18.80 4.43 1.46
C GLY A 371 -19.13 4.31 2.95
N ASP A 372 -20.44 4.47 3.27
CA ASP A 372 -20.91 4.62 4.65
C ASP A 372 -20.61 3.41 5.52
N GLU A 373 -20.73 2.18 4.99
CA GLU A 373 -20.50 0.96 5.78
C GLU A 373 -19.01 0.79 6.13
N VAL A 374 -18.10 1.14 5.21
CA VAL A 374 -16.66 1.12 5.49
C VAL A 374 -16.29 2.24 6.46
N PHE A 375 -16.90 3.42 6.33
CA PHE A 375 -16.71 4.50 7.29
C PHE A 375 -17.18 4.11 8.70
N SER A 376 -18.33 3.45 8.82
CA SER A 376 -18.80 2.96 10.13
C SER A 376 -17.82 1.97 10.78
N TYR A 377 -17.17 1.12 9.99
CA TYR A 377 -16.09 0.28 10.49
C TYR A 377 -14.88 1.11 11.00
N ILE A 378 -14.52 2.19 10.31
CA ILE A 378 -13.47 3.11 10.77
C ILE A 378 -13.89 3.86 12.05
N GLU A 379 -15.17 4.28 12.16
CA GLU A 379 -15.69 4.87 13.39
C GLU A 379 -15.63 3.89 14.57
N GLU A 380 -15.99 2.62 14.34
CA GLU A 380 -15.89 1.58 15.37
C GLU A 380 -14.45 1.29 15.79
N THR A 381 -13.49 1.44 14.87
CA THR A 381 -12.09 1.09 15.11
C THR A 381 -11.32 2.23 15.80
N TYR A 382 -11.51 3.47 15.34
CA TYR A 382 -10.71 4.64 15.74
C TYR A 382 -11.50 5.76 16.38
N GLY A 383 -12.83 5.69 16.38
CA GLY A 383 -13.66 6.69 17.04
C GLY A 383 -13.59 6.57 18.56
N SER A 384 -13.79 7.68 19.25
CA SER A 384 -13.93 7.73 20.71
C SER A 384 -15.03 8.70 21.12
N ASP A 385 -15.78 8.32 22.15
CA ASP A 385 -16.77 9.15 22.86
C ASP A 385 -16.40 9.34 24.34
N ASP A 386 -15.19 8.97 24.74
CA ASP A 386 -14.70 9.09 26.11
C ASP A 386 -14.32 10.54 26.42
N GLU A 387 -15.18 11.23 27.19
CA GLU A 387 -14.97 12.62 27.62
C GLU A 387 -13.74 12.80 28.55
N SER A 388 -13.12 11.72 29.03
CA SER A 388 -11.87 11.78 29.79
C SER A 388 -10.64 11.97 28.91
N GLU A 389 -10.75 11.74 27.57
CA GLU A 389 -9.71 11.93 26.59
C GLU A 389 -9.81 13.29 25.88
N ILE A 390 -8.72 13.69 25.23
CA ILE A 390 -8.74 14.89 24.37
C ILE A 390 -9.29 14.47 23.01
N LEU A 391 -10.55 14.79 22.76
CA LEU A 391 -11.24 14.48 21.52
C LEU A 391 -11.02 15.60 20.49
N THR A 392 -10.96 15.20 19.23
CA THR A 392 -10.84 16.09 18.07
C THR A 392 -11.67 15.60 16.89
N GLU A 393 -12.04 16.52 16.00
CA GLU A 393 -12.65 16.18 14.72
C GLU A 393 -11.55 15.84 13.70
N TYR A 394 -11.72 14.69 13.02
CA TYR A 394 -10.85 14.25 11.94
C TYR A 394 -11.63 14.14 10.64
N ASN A 395 -11.33 15.02 9.68
CA ASN A 395 -12.09 15.13 8.44
C ASN A 395 -11.61 14.08 7.41
N LEU A 396 -12.49 13.12 7.12
CA LEU A 396 -12.29 12.05 6.13
C LEU A 396 -13.12 12.24 4.86
N SER A 397 -13.74 13.42 4.68
CA SER A 397 -14.62 13.68 3.53
C SER A 397 -13.93 13.58 2.19
N TYR A 398 -12.62 13.82 2.12
CA TYR A 398 -11.84 13.64 0.89
C TYR A 398 -11.87 12.19 0.39
N PHE A 399 -11.97 11.23 1.32
CA PHE A 399 -11.91 9.81 1.01
C PHE A 399 -13.30 9.14 0.96
N PHE A 400 -14.17 9.44 1.90
CA PHE A 400 -15.50 8.80 2.01
C PHE A 400 -16.62 9.61 1.35
N GLY A 401 -16.39 10.88 1.00
CA GLY A 401 -17.40 11.82 0.51
C GLY A 401 -17.84 12.81 1.59
N ASP A 402 -18.69 13.76 1.21
CA ASP A 402 -19.09 14.87 2.07
C ASP A 402 -19.67 14.41 3.43
N ASN A 403 -19.35 15.18 4.49
CA ASN A 403 -19.83 15.00 5.86
C ASN A 403 -19.29 13.76 6.63
N HIS A 404 -18.25 13.11 6.13
CA HIS A 404 -17.58 12.03 6.89
C HIS A 404 -16.52 12.63 7.82
N ILE A 405 -16.93 13.01 9.02
CA ILE A 405 -16.06 13.57 10.07
C ILE A 405 -16.06 12.59 11.25
N LEU A 406 -14.89 12.08 11.58
CA LEU A 406 -14.68 11.17 12.70
C LEU A 406 -14.40 11.97 13.99
N ILE A 407 -15.07 11.63 15.09
CA ILE A 407 -14.65 12.07 16.41
C ILE A 407 -13.71 11.03 16.98
N THR A 408 -12.49 11.44 17.29
CA THR A 408 -11.41 10.55 17.73
C THR A 408 -10.51 11.23 18.75
N THR A 409 -9.56 10.48 19.32
CA THR A 409 -8.57 11.07 20.22
C THR A 409 -7.50 11.84 19.43
N GLU A 410 -6.92 12.89 20.04
CA GLU A 410 -5.78 13.60 19.44
C GLU A 410 -4.60 12.65 19.15
N GLU A 411 -4.44 11.62 19.96
CA GLU A 411 -3.40 10.59 19.78
C GLU A 411 -3.55 9.85 18.44
N GLN A 412 -4.76 9.41 18.08
CA GLN A 412 -5.03 8.70 16.83
C GLN A 412 -4.69 9.52 15.57
N THR A 413 -4.70 10.85 15.66
CA THR A 413 -4.29 11.72 14.54
C THR A 413 -2.80 11.67 14.21
N ARG A 414 -2.01 10.91 14.97
CA ARG A 414 -0.57 10.69 14.78
C ARG A 414 -0.17 9.21 14.72
N ARG A 415 -1.15 8.30 14.83
CA ARG A 415 -0.93 6.85 14.94
C ARG A 415 -1.63 6.09 13.81
N GLN A 416 -2.35 5.02 14.10
CA GLN A 416 -2.95 4.12 13.12
C GLN A 416 -3.91 4.83 12.17
N LEU A 417 -4.80 5.68 12.71
CA LEU A 417 -5.74 6.44 11.88
C LEU A 417 -5.01 7.33 10.85
N PHE A 418 -4.00 8.07 11.31
CA PHE A 418 -3.20 8.91 10.41
C PHE A 418 -2.39 8.08 9.38
N ALA A 419 -1.90 6.91 9.76
CA ALA A 419 -1.20 6.02 8.83
C ALA A 419 -2.13 5.53 7.71
N GLN A 420 -3.37 5.15 8.04
CA GLN A 420 -4.36 4.69 7.07
C GLN A 420 -4.99 5.81 6.24
N TYR A 421 -5.33 6.91 6.89
CA TYR A 421 -6.03 8.04 6.30
C TYR A 421 -5.34 9.35 6.66
N PRO A 422 -4.22 9.71 6.01
CA PRO A 422 -3.55 10.99 6.25
C PRO A 422 -4.49 12.16 5.98
N ASP A 423 -4.28 13.28 6.69
CA ASP A 423 -5.05 14.51 6.47
C ASP A 423 -4.89 15.08 5.05
N GLU A 424 -5.82 15.96 4.63
CA GLU A 424 -5.84 16.58 3.29
C GLU A 424 -4.52 17.30 2.94
N GLY A 425 -3.90 17.97 3.91
CA GLY A 425 -2.63 18.66 3.69
C GLY A 425 -1.48 17.70 3.40
N THR A 426 -1.56 16.49 3.97
CA THR A 426 -0.63 15.39 3.69
C THR A 426 -0.90 14.77 2.34
N ILE A 427 -2.16 14.49 2.00
CA ILE A 427 -2.58 13.95 0.70
C ILE A 427 -2.09 14.82 -0.46
N ASP A 428 -2.10 16.14 -0.31
CA ASP A 428 -1.67 17.07 -1.35
C ASP A 428 -0.18 16.96 -1.70
N ARG A 429 0.65 16.40 -0.82
CA ARG A 429 2.10 16.22 -1.06
C ARG A 429 2.51 14.78 -1.40
N LEU A 430 1.55 13.87 -1.55
CA LEU A 430 1.84 12.50 -1.98
C LEU A 430 1.99 12.42 -3.50
N VAL A 431 2.97 11.60 -3.93
CA VAL A 431 3.37 11.45 -5.33
C VAL A 431 3.45 9.97 -5.69
N VAL A 432 2.83 9.59 -6.80
CA VAL A 432 2.91 8.23 -7.33
C VAL A 432 4.26 8.02 -8.02
N MET A 433 4.91 6.89 -7.76
CA MET A 433 6.14 6.47 -8.44
C MET A 433 5.84 6.03 -9.88
N GLU A 434 6.58 6.59 -10.84
CA GLU A 434 6.54 6.13 -12.23
C GLU A 434 7.48 4.94 -12.44
N TYR A 435 7.17 4.09 -13.42
CA TYR A 435 8.06 2.98 -13.75
C TYR A 435 9.34 3.46 -14.43
N PHE A 436 10.44 2.76 -14.19
CA PHE A 436 11.69 2.98 -14.91
C PHE A 436 11.69 2.23 -16.24
N ASP A 437 12.14 2.87 -17.31
CA ASP A 437 12.47 2.15 -18.52
C ASP A 437 13.67 1.21 -18.25
N LYS A 438 13.93 0.33 -19.20
CA LYS A 438 14.97 -0.72 -19.05
C LYS A 438 16.36 -0.14 -18.75
N GLU A 439 16.73 0.97 -19.38
CA GLU A 439 18.03 1.60 -19.21
C GLU A 439 18.13 2.23 -17.81
N THR A 440 17.14 3.02 -17.44
CA THR A 440 17.04 3.65 -16.11
C THR A 440 17.03 2.61 -15.01
N ASN A 441 16.19 1.56 -15.15
CA ASN A 441 16.13 0.46 -14.19
C ASN A 441 17.50 -0.20 -14.00
N THR A 442 18.25 -0.44 -15.09
CA THR A 442 19.59 -1.00 -15.01
C THR A 442 20.55 -0.07 -14.26
N ARG A 443 20.50 1.24 -14.50
CA ARG A 443 21.35 2.23 -13.83
C ARG A 443 21.05 2.34 -12.34
N VAL A 444 19.76 2.42 -11.96
CA VAL A 444 19.32 2.54 -10.56
C VAL A 444 19.66 1.26 -9.80
N ASN A 445 19.37 0.08 -10.35
CA ASN A 445 19.75 -1.19 -9.74
C ASN A 445 21.27 -1.31 -9.50
N ARG A 446 22.09 -0.93 -10.49
CA ARG A 446 23.55 -0.94 -10.33
C ARG A 446 24.00 0.01 -9.23
N MET A 447 23.40 1.20 -9.17
CA MET A 447 23.70 2.18 -8.12
C MET A 447 23.37 1.62 -6.75
N TRP A 448 22.15 1.10 -6.55
CA TRP A 448 21.71 0.54 -5.28
C TRP A 448 22.55 -0.65 -4.83
N ASN A 449 22.82 -1.60 -5.71
CA ASN A 449 23.66 -2.77 -5.41
C ASN A 449 25.12 -2.42 -5.02
N ASN A 450 25.59 -1.21 -5.31
CA ASN A 450 26.90 -0.74 -4.88
C ASN A 450 26.87 0.02 -3.55
N ILE A 451 25.69 0.38 -3.04
CA ILE A 451 25.50 1.15 -1.81
C ILE A 451 25.14 0.23 -0.63
N LYS A 452 24.28 -0.76 -0.85
CA LYS A 452 23.77 -1.67 0.20
C LYS A 452 24.79 -2.68 0.74
#